data_2077ecb2c42db2bd397dd2ab1b947847
#
_entry.id   2077ecb2c42db2bd397dd2ab1b947847
#
_cell.length_a   1.000
_cell.length_b   1.000
_cell.length_c   1.000
_cell.angle_alpha   90.00
_cell.angle_beta   90.00
_cell.angle_gamma   90.00
#
_symmetry.space_group_name_H-M   'P 1'
#
loop_
_entity.id
_entity.type
_entity.pdbx_description
1 polymer ?
#
loop_
_entity_poly.entity_id
_entity_poly.type
_entity_poly.pdbx_seq_one_letter_code
_entity_poly.pdbx_strand_id
1 'polypeptide(L)'
;MGIIKPFRIKSFKNKNPIIQFENVSLSYGNRLILDNINFKINQTEIFGMLGPNGVGKSTIFNLITGLILPKNGKIKINGETVNNYPVFQRTKKFKIGFVPQYGGYFADLSLHNNLKAIGEITINNKILMEERINYLISKFELENIKDIKAKFLSGGQKKK
;
A
#
# COMPACT_ATOMS: atom_id res chain seq x y z
N MET A 1 -21.02 11.08 12.42
CA MET A 1 -20.04 10.04 12.03
C MET A 1 -19.87 10.08 10.52
N GLY A 2 -18.65 10.31 10.01
CA GLY A 2 -18.44 10.39 8.57
C GLY A 2 -18.57 9.00 7.94
N ILE A 3 -19.20 8.90 6.77
CA ILE A 3 -19.38 7.64 6.05
C ILE A 3 -18.24 7.47 5.07
N ILE A 4 -17.52 6.34 5.12
CA ILE A 4 -16.59 5.94 4.08
C ILE A 4 -17.39 5.41 2.90
N LYS A 5 -17.29 6.09 1.75
CA LYS A 5 -17.93 5.62 0.51
C LYS A 5 -16.89 4.94 -0.38
N PRO A 6 -17.07 3.65 -0.70
CA PRO A 6 -16.26 2.98 -1.71
C PRO A 6 -16.60 3.51 -3.11
N PHE A 7 -15.58 3.75 -3.91
CA PHE A 7 -15.71 4.14 -5.30
C PHE A 7 -14.97 3.15 -6.21
N ARG A 8 -15.64 2.66 -7.25
CA ARG A 8 -15.08 1.67 -8.19
C ARG A 8 -15.00 2.27 -9.58
N ILE A 9 -13.79 2.31 -10.15
CA ILE A 9 -13.56 2.88 -11.49
C ILE A 9 -13.77 1.85 -12.60
N LYS A 10 -13.46 0.57 -12.35
CA LYS A 10 -13.70 -0.54 -13.27
C LYS A 10 -14.01 -1.82 -12.50
N SER A 11 -15.07 -2.53 -12.91
CA SER A 11 -15.35 -3.90 -12.48
C SER A 11 -15.01 -4.83 -13.65
N PHE A 12 -13.96 -5.63 -13.50
CA PHE A 12 -13.68 -6.71 -14.43
C PHE A 12 -14.50 -7.95 -14.05
N LYS A 13 -14.85 -8.79 -15.01
CA LYS A 13 -15.75 -9.95 -14.82
C LYS A 13 -15.24 -11.03 -13.83
N ASN A 14 -14.00 -10.93 -13.36
CA ASN A 14 -13.44 -11.90 -12.44
C ASN A 14 -13.90 -11.59 -11.01
N LYS A 15 -14.76 -12.44 -10.46
CA LYS A 15 -15.47 -12.26 -9.19
C LYS A 15 -14.71 -12.71 -7.95
N ASN A 16 -13.44 -13.11 -8.06
CA ASN A 16 -12.67 -13.56 -6.91
C ASN A 16 -12.14 -12.36 -6.11
N PRO A 17 -12.57 -12.18 -4.86
CA PRO A 17 -12.09 -11.08 -4.05
C PRO A 17 -10.63 -11.29 -3.67
N ILE A 18 -9.78 -10.27 -3.94
CA ILE A 18 -8.39 -10.26 -3.50
C ILE A 18 -8.27 -9.75 -2.07
N ILE A 19 -9.13 -8.80 -1.66
CA ILE A 19 -9.24 -8.30 -0.29
C ILE A 19 -10.69 -8.36 0.15
N GLN A 20 -10.93 -8.80 1.38
CA GLN A 20 -12.26 -8.87 1.96
C GLN A 20 -12.22 -8.48 3.43
N PHE A 21 -13.12 -7.60 3.82
CA PHE A 21 -13.42 -7.23 5.20
C PHE A 21 -14.76 -7.82 5.60
N GLU A 22 -14.76 -8.52 6.71
CA GLU A 22 -15.96 -9.17 7.28
C GLU A 22 -16.16 -8.70 8.71
N ASN A 23 -17.16 -7.85 8.94
CA ASN A 23 -17.57 -7.31 10.24
C ASN A 23 -16.40 -6.66 11.01
N VAL A 24 -15.52 -5.95 10.30
CA VAL A 24 -14.30 -5.39 10.88
C VAL A 24 -14.63 -4.15 11.69
N SER A 25 -14.25 -4.17 12.96
CA SER A 25 -14.38 -3.03 13.88
C SER A 25 -13.05 -2.73 14.54
N LEU A 26 -12.80 -1.44 14.81
CA LEU A 26 -11.61 -0.96 15.48
C LEU A 26 -11.92 0.25 16.35
N SER A 27 -11.37 0.27 17.56
CA SER A 27 -11.42 1.41 18.49
C SER A 27 -10.03 1.72 19.02
N TYR A 28 -9.75 3.00 19.27
CA TYR A 28 -8.61 3.45 20.08
C TYR A 28 -9.14 3.97 21.41
N GLY A 29 -8.85 3.24 22.50
CA GLY A 29 -9.50 3.46 23.77
C GLY A 29 -11.04 3.40 23.63
N ASN A 30 -11.72 4.46 24.05
CA ASN A 30 -13.18 4.57 23.93
C ASN A 30 -13.66 5.14 22.58
N ARG A 31 -12.73 5.55 21.71
CA ARG A 31 -13.09 6.14 20.42
C ARG A 31 -13.25 5.06 19.35
N LEU A 32 -14.46 4.84 18.89
CA LEU A 32 -14.78 3.98 17.75
C LEU A 32 -14.30 4.64 16.45
N ILE A 33 -13.47 3.95 15.68
CA ILE A 33 -12.90 4.42 14.41
C ILE A 33 -13.59 3.73 13.23
N LEU A 34 -13.72 2.41 13.31
CA LEU A 34 -14.40 1.59 12.31
C LEU A 34 -15.46 0.75 13.01
N ASP A 35 -16.66 0.73 12.46
CA ASP A 35 -17.78 -0.01 12.99
C ASP A 35 -18.34 -0.95 11.94
N ASN A 36 -18.21 -2.25 12.18
CA ASN A 36 -18.78 -3.32 11.38
C ASN A 36 -18.58 -3.16 9.87
N ILE A 37 -17.35 -2.81 9.47
CA ILE A 37 -17.01 -2.54 8.07
C ILE A 37 -17.00 -3.83 7.26
N ASN A 38 -17.76 -3.81 6.15
CA ASN A 38 -17.90 -4.92 5.22
C ASN A 38 -17.67 -4.42 3.80
N PHE A 39 -16.67 -4.94 3.09
CA PHE A 39 -16.48 -4.73 1.66
C PHE A 39 -15.55 -5.78 1.04
N LYS A 40 -15.54 -5.82 -0.29
CA LYS A 40 -14.67 -6.69 -1.09
C LYS A 40 -14.03 -5.88 -2.20
N ILE A 41 -12.75 -6.16 -2.46
CA ILE A 41 -12.02 -5.66 -3.64
C ILE A 41 -11.68 -6.87 -4.48
N ASN A 42 -12.06 -6.85 -5.75
CA ASN A 42 -11.83 -7.97 -6.66
C ASN A 42 -10.47 -7.84 -7.34
N GLN A 43 -9.99 -8.94 -7.88
CA GLN A 43 -8.77 -8.95 -8.67
C GLN A 43 -8.90 -7.99 -9.87
N THR A 44 -7.81 -7.28 -10.19
CA THR A 44 -7.75 -6.28 -11.30
C THR A 44 -8.70 -5.08 -11.15
N GLU A 45 -9.23 -4.83 -9.95
CA GLU A 45 -10.12 -3.70 -9.66
C GLU A 45 -9.33 -2.49 -9.15
N ILE A 46 -9.69 -1.28 -9.62
CA ILE A 46 -9.26 -0.03 -9.01
C ILE A 46 -10.34 0.39 -8.01
N PHE A 47 -9.98 0.38 -6.74
CA PHE A 47 -10.88 0.68 -5.64
C PHE A 47 -10.47 1.97 -4.93
N GLY A 48 -11.37 2.93 -4.85
CA GLY A 48 -11.18 4.19 -4.15
C GLY A 48 -12.02 4.28 -2.88
N MET A 49 -11.46 4.92 -1.86
CA MET A 49 -12.18 5.25 -0.62
C MET A 49 -12.34 6.75 -0.49
N LEU A 50 -13.59 7.22 -0.46
CA LEU A 50 -13.95 8.61 -0.31
C LEU A 50 -14.55 8.88 1.08
N GLY A 51 -14.30 10.05 1.62
CA GLY A 51 -14.83 10.49 2.90
C GLY A 51 -14.00 11.62 3.52
N PRO A 52 -14.52 12.30 4.55
CA PRO A 52 -13.81 13.38 5.24
C PRO A 52 -12.51 12.91 5.89
N ASN A 53 -11.65 13.87 6.26
CA ASN A 53 -10.45 13.56 7.01
C ASN A 53 -10.81 13.00 8.39
N GLY A 54 -10.02 12.02 8.87
CA GLY A 54 -10.24 11.38 10.16
C GLY A 54 -11.33 10.29 10.19
N VAL A 55 -12.02 9.99 9.06
CA VAL A 55 -13.10 8.98 9.01
C VAL A 55 -12.60 7.53 9.05
N GLY A 56 -11.29 7.30 9.01
CA GLY A 56 -10.71 5.95 9.09
C GLY A 56 -10.17 5.39 7.76
N LYS A 57 -10.06 6.20 6.69
CA LYS A 57 -9.50 5.73 5.40
C LYS A 57 -8.09 5.13 5.55
N SER A 58 -7.16 5.89 6.16
CA SER A 58 -5.78 5.41 6.41
C SER A 58 -5.75 4.21 7.35
N THR A 59 -6.71 4.13 8.27
CA THR A 59 -6.87 2.98 9.18
C THR A 59 -7.16 1.69 8.43
N ILE A 60 -7.98 1.75 7.38
CA ILE A 60 -8.26 0.58 6.52
C ILE A 60 -6.99 0.10 5.81
N PHE A 61 -6.18 1.02 5.26
CA PHE A 61 -4.88 0.65 4.67
C PHE A 61 -3.93 0.01 5.67
N ASN A 62 -3.85 0.57 6.90
CA ASN A 62 -3.03 0.01 7.97
C ASN A 62 -3.52 -1.37 8.42
N LEU A 63 -4.83 -1.63 8.39
CA LEU A 63 -5.40 -2.95 8.64
C LEU A 63 -5.07 -3.94 7.53
N ILE A 64 -5.10 -3.53 6.25
CA ILE A 64 -4.73 -4.38 5.10
C ILE A 64 -3.25 -4.76 5.18
N THR A 65 -2.38 -3.79 5.43
CA THR A 65 -0.93 -4.02 5.54
C THR A 65 -0.53 -4.78 6.80
N GLY A 66 -1.36 -4.77 7.85
CA GLY A 66 -1.07 -5.41 9.13
C GLY A 66 -0.28 -4.53 10.10
N LEU A 67 -0.16 -3.22 9.82
CA LEU A 67 0.41 -2.25 10.76
C LEU A 67 -0.42 -2.12 12.03
N ILE A 68 -1.72 -2.35 11.91
CA ILE A 68 -2.66 -2.45 13.04
C ILE A 68 -3.55 -3.69 12.87
N LEU A 69 -4.07 -4.19 13.98
CA LEU A 69 -4.95 -5.34 14.01
C LEU A 69 -6.39 -4.90 14.27
N PRO A 70 -7.40 -5.56 13.69
CA PRO A 70 -8.79 -5.27 14.01
C PRO A 70 -9.13 -5.73 15.43
N LYS A 71 -10.05 -5.04 16.09
CA LYS A 71 -10.58 -5.47 17.39
C LYS A 71 -11.55 -6.65 17.21
N ASN A 72 -12.39 -6.57 16.18
CA ASN A 72 -13.32 -7.61 15.80
C ASN A 72 -13.34 -7.79 14.28
N GLY A 73 -13.90 -8.91 13.83
CA GLY A 73 -14.05 -9.23 12.43
C GLY A 73 -12.83 -9.90 11.80
N LYS A 74 -12.91 -10.13 10.50
CA LYS A 74 -11.87 -10.84 9.74
C LYS A 74 -11.45 -10.03 8.52
N ILE A 75 -10.14 -10.00 8.27
CA ILE A 75 -9.56 -9.48 7.04
C ILE A 75 -9.01 -10.68 6.28
N LYS A 76 -9.44 -10.82 5.02
CA LYS A 76 -8.96 -11.87 4.14
C LYS A 76 -8.22 -11.27 2.96
N ILE A 77 -7.13 -11.92 2.56
CA ILE A 77 -6.37 -11.64 1.35
C ILE A 77 -6.26 -12.94 0.56
N ASN A 78 -6.68 -12.94 -0.69
CA ASN A 78 -6.79 -14.16 -1.52
C ASN A 78 -7.56 -15.30 -0.83
N GLY A 79 -8.62 -14.96 -0.08
CA GLY A 79 -9.45 -15.93 0.65
C GLY A 79 -8.90 -16.37 2.01
N GLU A 80 -7.64 -16.05 2.32
CA GLU A 80 -6.99 -16.43 3.57
C GLU A 80 -7.12 -15.34 4.63
N THR A 81 -7.51 -15.72 5.86
CA THR A 81 -7.61 -14.78 6.99
C THR A 81 -6.21 -14.37 7.46
N VAL A 82 -5.95 -13.06 7.45
CA VAL A 82 -4.61 -12.50 7.71
C VAL A 82 -4.47 -11.78 9.04
N ASN A 83 -5.47 -11.82 9.91
CA ASN A 83 -5.46 -11.05 11.16
C ASN A 83 -4.16 -11.26 11.96
N ASN A 84 -3.66 -12.49 12.04
CA ASN A 84 -2.47 -12.84 12.82
C ASN A 84 -1.15 -12.75 12.03
N TYR A 85 -1.19 -12.33 10.75
CA TYR A 85 0.03 -12.19 9.96
C TYR A 85 0.67 -10.82 10.18
N PRO A 86 1.94 -10.78 10.63
CA PRO A 86 2.69 -9.53 10.73
C PRO A 86 2.94 -8.93 9.34
N VAL A 87 3.25 -7.64 9.31
CA VAL A 87 3.46 -6.85 8.08
C VAL A 87 4.36 -7.55 7.07
N PHE A 88 5.54 -8.00 7.51
CA PHE A 88 6.54 -8.61 6.63
C PHE A 88 6.06 -9.90 5.98
N GLN A 89 5.23 -10.70 6.69
CA GLN A 89 4.65 -11.92 6.11
C GLN A 89 3.57 -11.58 5.09
N ARG A 90 2.71 -10.58 5.38
CA ARG A 90 1.67 -10.16 4.44
C ARG A 90 2.29 -9.60 3.15
N THR A 91 3.26 -8.70 3.27
CA THR A 91 3.91 -8.09 2.11
C THR A 91 4.62 -9.12 1.25
N LYS A 92 5.37 -10.05 1.86
CA LYS A 92 6.11 -11.10 1.15
C LYS A 92 5.17 -12.12 0.51
N LYS A 93 4.20 -12.67 1.28
CA LYS A 93 3.30 -13.74 0.81
C LYS A 93 2.31 -13.26 -0.23
N PHE A 94 1.69 -12.10 -0.03
CA PHE A 94 0.64 -11.57 -0.90
C PHE A 94 1.13 -10.48 -1.86
N LYS A 95 2.45 -10.21 -1.89
CA LYS A 95 3.09 -9.22 -2.76
C LYS A 95 2.42 -7.84 -2.69
N ILE A 96 2.16 -7.38 -1.46
CA ILE A 96 1.53 -6.09 -1.22
C ILE A 96 2.59 -4.99 -1.34
N GLY A 97 2.40 -4.06 -2.27
CA GLY A 97 3.12 -2.79 -2.32
C GLY A 97 2.31 -1.71 -1.59
N PHE A 98 2.98 -0.87 -0.81
CA PHE A 98 2.35 0.25 -0.11
C PHE A 98 3.13 1.53 -0.36
N VAL A 99 2.44 2.56 -0.85
CA VAL A 99 2.98 3.91 -1.01
C VAL A 99 2.40 4.79 0.09
N PRO A 100 3.20 5.23 1.08
CA PRO A 100 2.71 6.08 2.15
C PRO A 100 2.39 7.48 1.65
N GLN A 101 1.57 8.22 2.39
CA GLN A 101 1.23 9.60 2.07
C GLN A 101 2.46 10.52 2.18
N TYR A 102 3.33 10.26 3.17
CA TYR A 102 4.59 10.98 3.41
C TYR A 102 5.72 9.98 3.63
N GLY A 103 6.94 10.35 3.23
CA GLY A 103 8.12 9.49 3.39
C GLY A 103 8.15 8.31 2.43
N GLY A 104 8.68 7.18 2.91
CA GLY A 104 8.87 5.97 2.10
C GLY A 104 10.17 5.99 1.29
N TYR A 105 11.07 6.95 1.56
CA TYR A 105 12.38 7.09 0.91
C TYR A 105 13.43 7.58 1.90
N PHE A 106 14.69 7.33 1.61
CA PHE A 106 15.84 7.85 2.35
C PHE A 106 16.20 9.24 1.81
N ALA A 107 15.95 10.27 2.62
CA ALA A 107 16.03 11.67 2.19
C ALA A 107 17.43 12.09 1.69
N ASP A 108 18.49 11.56 2.28
CA ASP A 108 19.88 11.89 1.96
C ASP A 108 20.50 11.02 0.86
N LEU A 109 19.82 9.97 0.42
CA LEU A 109 20.21 9.18 -0.73
C LEU A 109 19.66 9.81 -2.03
N SER A 110 20.40 9.62 -3.14
CA SER A 110 19.88 9.96 -4.47
C SER A 110 18.67 9.08 -4.84
N LEU A 111 17.92 9.47 -5.87
CA LEU A 111 16.83 8.65 -6.38
C LEU A 111 17.35 7.25 -6.77
N HIS A 112 18.43 7.16 -7.52
CA HIS A 112 19.05 5.90 -7.91
C HIS A 112 19.41 5.04 -6.69
N ASN A 113 20.07 5.64 -5.67
CA ASN A 113 20.46 4.90 -4.47
C ASN A 113 19.27 4.47 -3.61
N ASN A 114 18.15 5.21 -3.63
CA ASN A 114 16.89 4.78 -3.02
C ASN A 114 16.35 3.51 -3.69
N LEU A 115 16.29 3.49 -5.03
CA LEU A 115 15.88 2.31 -5.79
C LEU A 115 16.81 1.12 -5.53
N LYS A 116 18.13 1.37 -5.50
CA LYS A 116 19.14 0.34 -5.22
C LYS A 116 18.96 -0.26 -3.82
N ALA A 117 18.75 0.55 -2.80
CA ALA A 117 18.55 0.06 -1.43
C ALA A 117 17.35 -0.90 -1.32
N ILE A 118 16.25 -0.60 -2.02
CA ILE A 118 15.09 -1.51 -2.09
C ILE A 118 15.39 -2.73 -2.98
N GLY A 119 16.10 -2.52 -4.08
CA GLY A 119 16.53 -3.59 -4.98
C GLY A 119 17.36 -4.66 -4.28
N GLU A 120 18.31 -4.26 -3.45
CA GLU A 120 19.18 -5.16 -2.68
C GLU A 120 18.41 -6.06 -1.68
N ILE A 121 17.28 -5.57 -1.16
CA ILE A 121 16.41 -6.34 -0.27
C ILE A 121 15.51 -7.33 -1.04
N THR A 122 15.15 -7.00 -2.28
CA THR A 122 14.08 -7.70 -3.00
C THR A 122 14.57 -8.57 -4.16
N ILE A 123 15.76 -8.30 -4.70
CA ILE A 123 16.30 -8.95 -5.90
C ILE A 123 17.71 -9.49 -5.61
N ASN A 124 17.86 -10.79 -5.54
CA ASN A 124 19.15 -11.41 -5.23
C ASN A 124 20.20 -11.31 -6.36
N ASN A 125 19.75 -11.21 -7.61
CA ASN A 125 20.63 -11.11 -8.78
C ASN A 125 20.95 -9.64 -9.08
N LYS A 126 22.22 -9.25 -8.95
CA LYS A 126 22.68 -7.87 -9.16
C LYS A 126 22.43 -7.36 -10.58
N ILE A 127 22.60 -8.20 -11.59
CA ILE A 127 22.39 -7.81 -13.00
C ILE A 127 20.91 -7.48 -13.22
N LEU A 128 20.01 -8.38 -12.82
CA LEU A 128 18.56 -8.18 -12.92
C LEU A 128 18.10 -6.95 -12.10
N MET A 129 18.74 -6.68 -10.97
CA MET A 129 18.44 -5.52 -10.14
C MET A 129 18.77 -4.22 -10.90
N GLU A 130 19.96 -4.11 -11.47
CA GLU A 130 20.38 -2.91 -12.22
C GLU A 130 19.52 -2.72 -13.48
N GLU A 131 19.22 -3.78 -14.22
CA GLU A 131 18.29 -3.73 -15.36
C GLU A 131 16.92 -3.21 -14.92
N ARG A 132 16.40 -3.69 -13.78
CA ARG A 132 15.11 -3.24 -13.24
C ARG A 132 15.13 -1.78 -12.82
N ILE A 133 16.21 -1.32 -12.19
CA ILE A 133 16.38 0.08 -11.79
C ILE A 133 16.39 0.97 -13.04
N ASN A 134 17.21 0.63 -14.03
CA ASN A 134 17.31 1.40 -15.28
C ASN A 134 15.98 1.44 -16.02
N TYR A 135 15.26 0.31 -16.08
CA TYR A 135 13.92 0.25 -16.64
C TYR A 135 12.94 1.19 -15.94
N LEU A 136 12.96 1.23 -14.59
CA LEU A 136 12.07 2.10 -13.82
C LEU A 136 12.41 3.58 -14.02
N ILE A 137 13.71 3.93 -14.01
CA ILE A 137 14.18 5.28 -14.26
C ILE A 137 13.69 5.78 -15.62
N SER A 138 13.85 4.96 -16.65
CA SER A 138 13.41 5.30 -18.01
C SER A 138 11.88 5.36 -18.11
N LYS A 139 11.19 4.37 -17.58
CA LYS A 139 9.72 4.30 -17.64
C LYS A 139 9.03 5.51 -17.01
N PHE A 140 9.63 6.07 -15.97
CA PHE A 140 9.09 7.22 -15.23
C PHE A 140 9.77 8.54 -15.61
N GLU A 141 10.65 8.55 -16.65
CA GLU A 141 11.34 9.75 -17.16
C GLU A 141 12.11 10.48 -16.04
N LEU A 142 12.96 9.73 -15.33
CA LEU A 142 13.69 10.20 -14.15
C LEU A 142 15.20 10.35 -14.39
N GLU A 143 15.67 10.17 -15.63
CA GLU A 143 17.09 10.18 -15.99
C GLU A 143 17.81 11.45 -15.51
N ASN A 144 17.19 12.60 -15.72
CA ASN A 144 17.75 13.90 -15.39
C ASN A 144 17.86 14.19 -13.89
N ILE A 145 17.18 13.39 -13.06
CA ILE A 145 17.11 13.60 -11.60
C ILE A 145 17.60 12.40 -10.81
N LYS A 146 18.08 11.33 -11.46
CA LYS A 146 18.47 10.08 -10.81
C LYS A 146 19.56 10.25 -9.74
N ASP A 147 20.46 11.22 -9.91
CA ASP A 147 21.57 11.48 -9.02
C ASP A 147 21.26 12.55 -7.96
N ILE A 148 20.06 13.17 -8.03
CA ILE A 148 19.63 14.19 -7.06
C ILE A 148 19.17 13.50 -5.78
N LYS A 149 19.60 14.02 -4.63
CA LYS A 149 19.13 13.54 -3.31
C LYS A 149 17.63 13.72 -3.18
N ALA A 150 16.96 12.69 -2.64
CA ALA A 150 15.49 12.66 -2.54
C ALA A 150 14.89 13.85 -1.80
N LYS A 151 15.60 14.44 -0.82
CA LYS A 151 15.14 15.66 -0.11
C LYS A 151 14.92 16.87 -1.02
N PHE A 152 15.67 16.96 -2.12
CA PHE A 152 15.58 18.09 -3.07
C PHE A 152 14.57 17.86 -4.21
N LEU A 153 14.00 16.67 -4.32
CA LEU A 153 12.97 16.37 -5.32
C LEU A 153 11.65 17.05 -4.97
N SER A 154 10.89 17.46 -5.98
CA SER A 154 9.52 17.96 -5.80
C SER A 154 8.58 16.87 -5.27
N GLY A 155 7.42 17.28 -4.73
CA GLY A 155 6.42 16.33 -4.24
C GLY A 155 5.93 15.36 -5.31
N GLY A 156 5.77 15.81 -6.56
CA GLY A 156 5.40 14.97 -7.70
C GLY A 156 6.50 13.99 -8.08
N GLN A 157 7.76 14.43 -8.14
CA GLN A 157 8.92 13.59 -8.44
C GLN A 157 9.13 12.48 -7.38
N LYS A 158 8.83 12.77 -6.10
CA LYS A 158 8.91 11.79 -5.01
C LYS A 158 7.81 10.71 -5.08
N LYS A 159 6.76 10.93 -5.84
CA LYS A 159 5.61 10.01 -5.96
C LYS A 159 5.59 9.22 -7.27
N LYS A 160 6.48 9.53 -8.19
CA LYS A 160 6.74 8.72 -9.37
C LYS A 160 7.50 7.44 -8.99
#